data_51db81e13aa947ee9516d04f168e99d7
#
_entry.id   51db81e13aa947ee9516d04f168e99d7
#
_cell.length_a   1.000
_cell.length_b   1.000
_cell.length_c   1.000
_cell.angle_alpha   90.00
_cell.angle_beta   90.00
_cell.angle_gamma   90.00
#
_symmetry.space_group_name_H-M   'P 1'
#
loop_
_entity.id
_entity.type
_entity.pdbx_description
1 polymer ?
#
loop_
_entity_poly.entity_id
_entity_poly.type
_entity_poly.pdbx_seq_one_letter_code
_entity_poly.pdbx_strand_id
1 'polypeptide(L)'
;GSKKYACHFASYVKGANINKLEDVIIKRNDPFWMAVFAQKVKGANISRLENAIIKSKNLVQITNFAIHIKEANIPRLENAIIENGEAKDIYYFARYVKGANISILEDAIVNTKDILYITCFALHVSGANIPRLVDIINKSGNIEEINFISEYLKEKQKSLEDSNISTNDVNQIKATSKKKIKYID
;
A
#
# COMPACT_ATOMS: atom_id res chain seq x y z
N GLY A 1 13.11 27.75 4.63
CA GLY A 1 13.07 28.36 3.27
C GLY A 1 13.89 27.64 2.22
N SER A 2 15.03 27.05 2.59
CA SER A 2 16.01 26.55 1.62
C SER A 2 15.57 25.35 0.77
N LYS A 3 14.75 24.44 1.30
CA LYS A 3 14.31 23.21 0.59
C LYS A 3 13.43 23.51 -0.63
N LYS A 4 12.42 24.36 -0.44
CA LYS A 4 11.53 24.82 -1.51
C LYS A 4 12.34 25.52 -2.60
N TYR A 5 13.26 26.38 -2.21
CA TYR A 5 14.11 27.11 -3.17
C TYR A 5 15.07 26.19 -3.90
N ALA A 6 15.63 25.15 -3.26
CA ALA A 6 16.49 24.19 -3.92
C ALA A 6 15.72 23.39 -5.00
N CYS A 7 14.49 22.93 -4.70
CA CYS A 7 13.64 22.28 -5.70
C CYS A 7 13.28 23.23 -6.84
N HIS A 8 12.84 24.45 -6.55
CA HIS A 8 12.54 25.46 -7.57
C HIS A 8 13.74 25.76 -8.44
N PHE A 9 14.89 26.05 -7.82
CA PHE A 9 16.12 26.36 -8.55
C PHE A 9 16.52 25.20 -9.48
N ALA A 10 16.49 23.97 -8.98
CA ALA A 10 16.79 22.77 -9.76
C ALA A 10 15.83 22.55 -10.94
N SER A 11 14.54 22.92 -10.78
CA SER A 11 13.52 22.70 -11.79
C SER A 11 13.54 23.74 -12.93
N TYR A 12 13.96 24.98 -12.63
CA TYR A 12 13.77 26.11 -13.56
C TYR A 12 15.06 26.76 -14.04
N VAL A 13 16.18 26.55 -13.36
CA VAL A 13 17.45 27.20 -13.74
C VAL A 13 18.26 26.26 -14.64
N LYS A 14 18.44 26.67 -15.89
CA LYS A 14 19.26 25.94 -16.86
C LYS A 14 20.72 25.90 -16.38
N GLY A 15 21.33 24.71 -16.36
CA GLY A 15 22.70 24.51 -15.87
C GLY A 15 22.84 24.42 -14.34
N ALA A 16 21.72 24.34 -13.62
CA ALA A 16 21.76 24.07 -12.17
C ALA A 16 22.54 22.77 -11.86
N ASN A 17 23.39 22.82 -10.85
CA ASN A 17 24.09 21.62 -10.39
C ASN A 17 23.15 20.76 -9.56
N ILE A 18 22.45 19.82 -10.23
CA ILE A 18 21.43 18.96 -9.63
C ILE A 18 21.99 18.16 -8.46
N ASN A 19 23.22 17.61 -8.58
CA ASN A 19 23.83 16.81 -7.52
C ASN A 19 24.04 17.63 -6.22
N LYS A 20 24.52 18.87 -6.34
CA LYS A 20 24.70 19.74 -5.15
C LYS A 20 23.37 20.12 -4.51
N LEU A 21 22.33 20.33 -5.32
CA LEU A 21 21.00 20.66 -4.80
C LEU A 21 20.34 19.45 -4.13
N GLU A 22 20.56 18.27 -4.67
CA GLU A 22 20.14 17.00 -4.08
C GLU A 22 20.84 16.76 -2.73
N ASP A 23 22.16 17.05 -2.62
CA ASP A 23 22.88 17.02 -1.35
C ASP A 23 22.23 17.90 -0.28
N VAL A 24 21.80 19.09 -0.67
CA VAL A 24 21.11 20.02 0.23
C VAL A 24 19.78 19.42 0.71
N ILE A 25 18.99 18.81 -0.19
CA ILE A 25 17.70 18.21 0.14
C ILE A 25 17.91 17.01 1.09
N ILE A 26 18.83 16.11 0.77
CA ILE A 26 19.14 14.92 1.58
C ILE A 26 19.68 15.32 2.96
N LYS A 27 20.62 16.25 3.02
CA LYS A 27 21.21 16.73 4.29
C LYS A 27 20.16 17.34 5.24
N ARG A 28 19.10 17.91 4.69
CA ARG A 28 18.00 18.49 5.48
C ARG A 28 17.05 17.42 6.06
N ASN A 29 17.21 16.18 5.64
CA ASN A 29 16.45 15.02 6.10
C ASN A 29 14.92 15.26 6.12
N ASP A 30 14.40 15.81 5.01
CA ASP A 30 12.98 16.06 4.84
C ASP A 30 12.41 15.18 3.72
N PRO A 31 11.78 14.06 4.06
CA PRO A 31 11.33 13.06 3.09
C PRO A 31 10.30 13.60 2.10
N PHE A 32 9.48 14.57 2.51
CA PHE A 32 8.53 15.23 1.62
C PHE A 32 9.25 15.94 0.47
N TRP A 33 10.27 16.75 0.79
CA TRP A 33 11.01 17.48 -0.23
C TRP A 33 11.91 16.57 -1.07
N MET A 34 12.37 15.43 -0.53
CA MET A 34 13.07 14.41 -1.31
C MET A 34 12.15 13.82 -2.39
N ALA A 35 10.89 13.49 -2.02
CA ALA A 35 9.90 13.00 -2.97
C ALA A 35 9.53 14.06 -4.03
N VAL A 36 9.32 15.31 -3.61
CA VAL A 36 9.07 16.43 -4.53
C VAL A 36 10.25 16.65 -5.50
N PHE A 37 11.48 16.57 -5.01
CA PHE A 37 12.68 16.70 -5.83
C PHE A 37 12.76 15.58 -6.87
N ALA A 38 12.56 14.32 -6.45
CA ALA A 38 12.53 13.17 -7.35
C ALA A 38 11.46 13.30 -8.45
N GLN A 39 10.30 13.84 -8.11
CA GLN A 39 9.17 13.99 -9.03
C GLN A 39 9.35 15.15 -10.03
N LYS A 40 9.91 16.28 -9.59
CA LYS A 40 9.90 17.54 -10.34
C LYS A 40 11.22 17.86 -11.04
N VAL A 41 12.33 17.31 -10.58
CA VAL A 41 13.67 17.69 -11.08
C VAL A 41 14.17 16.67 -12.09
N LYS A 42 14.26 17.11 -13.35
CA LYS A 42 14.84 16.27 -14.41
C LYS A 42 16.32 16.00 -14.11
N GLY A 43 16.72 14.73 -14.12
CA GLY A 43 18.09 14.31 -13.83
C GLY A 43 18.38 14.11 -12.35
N ALA A 44 17.36 14.14 -11.47
CA ALA A 44 17.49 13.72 -10.09
C ALA A 44 17.93 12.24 -10.01
N ASN A 45 18.80 11.93 -9.07
CA ASN A 45 19.24 10.56 -8.82
C ASN A 45 18.20 9.83 -7.94
N ILE A 46 17.26 9.15 -8.60
CA ILE A 46 16.14 8.48 -7.95
C ILE A 46 16.62 7.47 -6.90
N SER A 47 17.59 6.63 -7.23
CA SER A 47 18.12 5.63 -6.27
C SER A 47 18.72 6.28 -5.00
N ARG A 48 19.35 7.43 -5.14
CA ARG A 48 19.94 8.15 -4.01
C ARG A 48 18.86 8.77 -3.11
N LEU A 49 17.84 9.37 -3.72
CA LEU A 49 16.70 9.93 -2.99
C LEU A 49 15.88 8.84 -2.32
N GLU A 50 15.65 7.71 -3.00
CA GLU A 50 15.00 6.53 -2.45
C GLU A 50 15.73 6.01 -1.21
N ASN A 51 17.06 5.87 -1.29
CA ASN A 51 17.88 5.50 -0.13
C ASN A 51 17.69 6.46 1.06
N ALA A 52 17.63 7.75 0.79
CA ALA A 52 17.46 8.76 1.83
C ALA A 52 16.05 8.71 2.44
N ILE A 53 15.02 8.50 1.62
CA ILE A 53 13.62 8.35 2.08
C ILE A 53 13.47 7.09 2.94
N ILE A 54 14.02 5.95 2.52
CA ILE A 54 13.99 4.71 3.32
C ILE A 54 14.67 4.94 4.68
N LYS A 55 15.85 5.57 4.68
CA LYS A 55 16.57 5.90 5.94
C LYS A 55 15.80 6.82 6.87
N SER A 56 14.93 7.66 6.36
CA SER A 56 14.10 8.54 7.18
C SER A 56 13.04 7.81 8.00
N LYS A 57 12.68 6.57 7.61
CA LYS A 57 11.60 5.75 8.19
C LYS A 57 10.23 6.43 8.16
N ASN A 58 10.04 7.42 7.30
CA ASN A 58 8.73 8.05 7.10
C ASN A 58 7.90 7.23 6.12
N LEU A 59 7.07 6.31 6.64
CA LEU A 59 6.33 5.31 5.86
C LEU A 59 5.33 5.94 4.90
N VAL A 60 4.72 7.06 5.29
CA VAL A 60 3.82 7.83 4.41
C VAL A 60 4.59 8.35 3.19
N GLN A 61 5.81 8.87 3.38
CA GLN A 61 6.61 9.37 2.26
C GLN A 61 7.25 8.23 1.44
N ILE A 62 7.55 7.08 2.04
CA ILE A 62 7.96 5.87 1.32
C ILE A 62 6.84 5.43 0.37
N THR A 63 5.60 5.35 0.87
CA THR A 63 4.42 5.01 0.06
C THR A 63 4.17 6.05 -1.04
N ASN A 64 4.23 7.34 -0.71
CA ASN A 64 4.08 8.41 -1.71
C ASN A 64 5.15 8.34 -2.80
N PHE A 65 6.40 8.03 -2.43
CA PHE A 65 7.48 7.85 -3.39
C PHE A 65 7.19 6.69 -4.35
N ALA A 66 6.75 5.55 -3.82
CA ALA A 66 6.36 4.39 -4.61
C ALA A 66 5.19 4.67 -5.57
N ILE A 67 4.22 5.50 -5.17
CA ILE A 67 3.07 5.87 -5.99
C ILE A 67 3.46 6.81 -7.14
N HIS A 68 4.32 7.79 -6.88
CA HIS A 68 4.50 8.92 -7.77
C HIS A 68 5.80 8.89 -8.58
N ILE A 69 6.78 8.07 -8.22
CA ILE A 69 8.06 8.00 -8.92
C ILE A 69 8.10 6.73 -9.77
N LYS A 70 8.07 6.93 -11.08
CA LYS A 70 7.99 5.83 -12.07
C LYS A 70 9.18 4.87 -11.98
N GLU A 71 10.37 5.39 -11.70
CA GLU A 71 11.62 4.65 -11.61
C GLU A 71 11.91 4.10 -10.21
N ALA A 72 10.96 4.22 -9.27
CA ALA A 72 11.08 3.71 -7.91
C ALA A 72 11.24 2.18 -7.89
N ASN A 73 12.11 1.69 -7.05
CA ASN A 73 12.30 0.26 -6.81
C ASN A 73 11.23 -0.25 -5.84
N ILE A 74 10.07 -0.63 -6.39
CA ILE A 74 8.90 -1.05 -5.59
C ILE A 74 9.24 -2.18 -4.61
N PRO A 75 9.92 -3.29 -4.98
CA PRO A 75 10.29 -4.33 -4.03
C PRO A 75 11.10 -3.83 -2.83
N ARG A 76 11.96 -2.85 -3.04
CA ARG A 76 12.80 -2.31 -1.98
C ARG A 76 12.02 -1.40 -1.02
N LEU A 77 11.11 -0.59 -1.55
CA LEU A 77 10.21 0.25 -0.76
C LEU A 77 9.20 -0.61 0.02
N GLU A 78 8.69 -1.68 -0.61
CA GLU A 78 7.83 -2.70 0.00
C GLU A 78 8.51 -3.35 1.22
N ASN A 79 9.75 -3.79 1.08
CA ASN A 79 10.52 -4.34 2.20
C ASN A 79 10.65 -3.31 3.35
N ALA A 80 10.90 -2.05 3.03
CA ALA A 80 10.99 -1.00 4.05
C ALA A 80 9.66 -0.78 4.79
N ILE A 81 8.51 -0.92 4.11
CA ILE A 81 7.18 -0.89 4.72
C ILE A 81 6.97 -2.10 5.63
N ILE A 82 7.31 -3.32 5.17
CA ILE A 82 7.15 -4.55 5.95
C ILE A 82 8.00 -4.54 7.21
N GLU A 83 9.25 -4.07 7.11
CA GLU A 83 10.20 -4.06 8.24
C GLU A 83 9.89 -3.00 9.31
N ASN A 84 9.30 -1.87 8.92
CA ASN A 84 9.15 -0.72 9.82
C ASN A 84 7.70 -0.27 10.04
N GLY A 85 6.73 -0.84 9.27
CA GLY A 85 5.33 -0.42 9.28
C GLY A 85 4.44 -1.23 10.22
N GLU A 86 3.32 -0.61 10.55
CA GLU A 86 2.19 -1.27 11.20
C GLU A 86 1.21 -1.78 10.14
N ALA A 87 0.16 -2.49 10.56
CA ALA A 87 -0.85 -3.06 9.66
C ALA A 87 -1.45 -2.03 8.69
N LYS A 88 -1.70 -0.80 9.17
CA LYS A 88 -2.22 0.29 8.34
C LYS A 88 -1.26 0.67 7.20
N ASP A 89 0.05 0.70 7.46
CA ASP A 89 1.04 1.12 6.47
C ASP A 89 1.16 0.07 5.37
N ILE A 90 1.16 -1.22 5.75
CA ILE A 90 1.14 -2.37 4.84
C ILE A 90 -0.11 -2.32 3.96
N TYR A 91 -1.29 -2.10 4.57
CA TYR A 91 -2.55 -1.98 3.85
C TYR A 91 -2.54 -0.84 2.83
N TYR A 92 -2.09 0.37 3.23
CA TYR A 92 -2.05 1.50 2.31
C TYR A 92 -1.07 1.28 1.17
N PHE A 93 0.09 0.69 1.43
CA PHE A 93 1.05 0.34 0.38
C PHE A 93 0.44 -0.65 -0.62
N ALA A 94 -0.15 -1.75 -0.14
CA ALA A 94 -0.79 -2.76 -0.98
C ALA A 94 -1.93 -2.19 -1.84
N ARG A 95 -2.71 -1.26 -1.26
CA ARG A 95 -3.88 -0.68 -1.92
C ARG A 95 -3.53 0.31 -3.02
N TYR A 96 -2.49 1.12 -2.84
CA TYR A 96 -2.24 2.28 -3.70
C TYR A 96 -0.99 2.17 -4.55
N VAL A 97 -0.05 1.27 -4.24
CA VAL A 97 1.19 1.14 -5.00
C VAL A 97 1.02 0.12 -6.13
N LYS A 98 1.09 0.63 -7.35
CA LYS A 98 1.04 -0.24 -8.53
C LYS A 98 2.31 -1.10 -8.63
N GLY A 99 2.14 -2.41 -8.81
CA GLY A 99 3.25 -3.36 -8.92
C GLY A 99 3.77 -3.88 -7.58
N ALA A 100 3.10 -3.55 -6.46
CA ALA A 100 3.34 -4.18 -5.17
C ALA A 100 3.05 -5.68 -5.22
N ASN A 101 3.82 -6.47 -4.49
CA ASN A 101 3.62 -7.91 -4.36
C ASN A 101 2.55 -8.21 -3.30
N ILE A 102 1.31 -8.34 -3.75
CA ILE A 102 0.15 -8.50 -2.86
C ILE A 102 0.29 -9.75 -1.98
N SER A 103 0.88 -10.84 -2.46
CA SER A 103 1.06 -12.06 -1.67
C SER A 103 1.99 -11.84 -0.47
N ILE A 104 3.12 -11.15 -0.67
CA ILE A 104 4.07 -10.85 0.42
C ILE A 104 3.45 -9.88 1.42
N LEU A 105 2.75 -8.85 0.94
CA LEU A 105 2.06 -7.88 1.80
C LEU A 105 0.90 -8.50 2.57
N GLU A 106 0.19 -9.48 1.98
CA GLU A 106 -0.85 -10.26 2.63
C GLU A 106 -0.27 -11.09 3.79
N ASP A 107 0.85 -11.76 3.56
CA ASP A 107 1.54 -12.49 4.64
C ASP A 107 2.00 -11.54 5.76
N ALA A 108 2.54 -10.39 5.39
CA ALA A 108 2.99 -9.39 6.35
C ALA A 108 1.84 -8.84 7.19
N ILE A 109 0.70 -8.48 6.57
CA ILE A 109 -0.44 -7.93 7.32
C ILE A 109 -1.09 -8.98 8.23
N VAL A 110 -1.16 -10.23 7.80
CA VAL A 110 -1.65 -11.34 8.63
C VAL A 110 -0.78 -11.51 9.88
N ASN A 111 0.54 -11.37 9.74
CA ASN A 111 1.48 -11.49 10.86
C ASN A 111 1.32 -10.36 11.90
N THR A 112 0.73 -9.22 11.55
CA THR A 112 0.42 -8.14 12.51
C THR A 112 -0.68 -8.52 13.48
N LYS A 113 -1.56 -9.45 13.13
CA LYS A 113 -2.76 -9.87 13.88
C LYS A 113 -3.79 -8.73 14.09
N ASP A 114 -3.67 -7.65 13.36
CA ASP A 114 -4.63 -6.54 13.38
C ASP A 114 -5.83 -6.87 12.49
N ILE A 115 -6.90 -7.37 13.12
CA ILE A 115 -8.08 -7.89 12.40
C ILE A 115 -8.78 -6.79 11.61
N LEU A 116 -8.80 -5.55 12.09
CA LEU A 116 -9.37 -4.41 11.36
C LEU A 116 -8.67 -4.22 10.00
N TYR A 117 -7.33 -4.14 10.00
CA TYR A 117 -6.60 -3.93 8.75
C TYR A 117 -6.51 -5.19 7.88
N ILE A 118 -6.60 -6.38 8.46
CA ILE A 118 -6.78 -7.63 7.69
C ILE A 118 -8.12 -7.60 6.95
N THR A 119 -9.19 -7.14 7.63
CA THR A 119 -10.51 -6.93 7.00
C THR A 119 -10.44 -5.87 5.90
N CYS A 120 -9.83 -4.72 6.17
CA CYS A 120 -9.62 -3.68 5.15
C CYS A 120 -8.85 -4.19 3.93
N PHE A 121 -7.83 -5.02 4.14
CA PHE A 121 -7.04 -5.63 3.08
C PHE A 121 -7.90 -6.57 2.21
N ALA A 122 -8.68 -7.45 2.83
CA ALA A 122 -9.60 -8.35 2.13
C ALA A 122 -10.63 -7.61 1.27
N LEU A 123 -11.11 -6.46 1.74
CA LEU A 123 -12.17 -5.69 1.08
C LEU A 123 -11.66 -4.81 -0.06
N HIS A 124 -10.46 -4.26 0.08
CA HIS A 124 -10.04 -3.13 -0.76
C HIS A 124 -8.75 -3.35 -1.55
N VAL A 125 -8.02 -4.45 -1.31
CA VAL A 125 -6.79 -4.74 -2.06
C VAL A 125 -7.10 -5.70 -3.20
N SER A 126 -6.88 -5.23 -4.42
CA SER A 126 -7.05 -6.08 -5.61
C SER A 126 -6.03 -7.22 -5.62
N GLY A 127 -6.48 -8.45 -5.83
CA GLY A 127 -5.62 -9.64 -5.83
C GLY A 127 -5.41 -10.27 -4.45
N ALA A 128 -6.05 -9.75 -3.39
CA ALA A 128 -6.05 -10.38 -2.07
C ALA A 128 -6.71 -11.77 -2.10
N ASN A 129 -6.18 -12.70 -1.33
CA ASN A 129 -6.75 -14.03 -1.15
C ASN A 129 -7.92 -13.97 -0.15
N ILE A 130 -9.08 -13.51 -0.63
CA ILE A 130 -10.29 -13.32 0.17
C ILE A 130 -10.65 -14.57 1.00
N PRO A 131 -10.68 -15.81 0.45
CA PRO A 131 -11.01 -16.99 1.23
C PRO A 131 -10.09 -17.21 2.44
N ARG A 132 -8.78 -16.99 2.26
CA ARG A 132 -7.78 -17.10 3.34
C ARG A 132 -8.01 -16.05 4.42
N LEU A 133 -8.18 -14.79 4.02
CA LEU A 133 -8.35 -13.69 4.96
C LEU A 133 -9.65 -13.81 5.75
N VAL A 134 -10.73 -14.22 5.11
CA VAL A 134 -12.03 -14.48 5.79
C VAL A 134 -11.91 -15.62 6.80
N ASP A 135 -11.17 -16.67 6.51
CA ASP A 135 -10.91 -17.75 7.47
C ASP A 135 -10.16 -17.24 8.72
N ILE A 136 -9.17 -16.36 8.51
CA ILE A 136 -8.42 -15.71 9.61
C ILE A 136 -9.33 -14.81 10.44
N ILE A 137 -10.15 -13.97 9.79
CA ILE A 137 -11.10 -13.06 10.48
C ILE A 137 -12.10 -13.88 11.30
N ASN A 138 -12.66 -14.94 10.73
CA ASN A 138 -13.58 -15.82 11.46
C ASN A 138 -12.95 -16.48 12.69
N LYS A 139 -11.69 -16.93 12.56
CA LYS A 139 -10.94 -17.56 13.68
C LYS A 139 -10.52 -16.56 14.76
N SER A 140 -10.51 -15.27 14.47
CA SER A 140 -10.14 -14.22 15.43
C SER A 140 -11.14 -14.08 16.58
N GLY A 141 -12.41 -14.46 16.36
CA GLY A 141 -13.51 -14.24 17.31
C GLY A 141 -13.97 -12.79 17.38
N ASN A 142 -13.45 -11.88 16.54
CA ASN A 142 -13.90 -10.48 16.49
C ASN A 142 -15.25 -10.40 15.77
N ILE A 143 -16.34 -10.37 16.56
CA ILE A 143 -17.72 -10.42 16.05
C ILE A 143 -18.05 -9.24 15.14
N GLU A 144 -17.52 -8.06 15.44
CA GLU A 144 -17.75 -6.85 14.64
C GLU A 144 -17.19 -7.02 13.22
N GLU A 145 -15.93 -7.39 13.10
CA GLU A 145 -15.26 -7.61 11.81
C GLU A 145 -15.83 -8.81 11.05
N ILE A 146 -16.21 -9.88 11.76
CA ILE A 146 -16.89 -11.04 11.17
C ILE A 146 -18.23 -10.64 10.55
N ASN A 147 -19.03 -9.85 11.22
CA ASN A 147 -20.32 -9.38 10.71
C ASN A 147 -20.11 -8.44 9.53
N PHE A 148 -19.20 -7.49 9.66
CA PHE A 148 -18.91 -6.51 8.63
C PHE A 148 -18.48 -7.17 7.30
N ILE A 149 -17.47 -8.06 7.33
CA ILE A 149 -17.03 -8.74 6.08
C ILE A 149 -18.13 -9.63 5.49
N SER A 150 -18.98 -10.20 6.34
CA SER A 150 -20.06 -11.07 5.87
C SER A 150 -21.16 -10.32 5.16
N GLU A 151 -21.56 -9.17 5.64
CA GLU A 151 -22.52 -8.28 5.00
C GLU A 151 -21.98 -7.78 3.66
N TYR A 152 -20.73 -7.32 3.63
CA TYR A 152 -20.08 -6.89 2.40
C TYR A 152 -20.05 -7.99 1.33
N LEU A 153 -19.69 -9.23 1.70
CA LEU A 153 -19.63 -10.34 0.76
C LEU A 153 -21.02 -10.70 0.21
N LYS A 154 -22.07 -10.60 1.04
CA LYS A 154 -23.47 -10.81 0.60
C LYS A 154 -23.91 -9.73 -0.41
N GLU A 155 -23.63 -8.47 -0.13
CA GLU A 155 -23.95 -7.35 -1.02
C GLU A 155 -23.21 -7.47 -2.35
N LYS A 156 -21.93 -7.81 -2.31
CA LYS A 156 -21.13 -8.02 -3.52
C LYS A 156 -21.64 -9.20 -4.36
N GLN A 157 -22.04 -10.29 -3.71
CA GLN A 157 -22.64 -11.43 -4.40
C GLN A 157 -23.94 -11.04 -5.10
N LYS A 158 -24.85 -10.31 -4.40
CA LYS A 158 -26.11 -9.82 -4.96
C LYS A 158 -25.86 -8.90 -6.17
N SER A 159 -24.93 -7.97 -6.05
CA SER A 159 -24.56 -7.08 -7.15
C SER A 159 -24.05 -7.83 -8.39
N LEU A 160 -23.31 -8.93 -8.21
CA LEU A 160 -22.81 -9.75 -9.32
C LEU A 160 -23.95 -10.59 -9.96
N GLU A 161 -24.89 -11.08 -9.16
CA GLU A 161 -26.06 -11.79 -9.65
C GLU A 161 -26.99 -10.86 -10.46
N ASP A 162 -27.19 -9.62 -10.00
CA ASP A 162 -27.98 -8.59 -10.68
C ASP A 162 -27.34 -8.10 -11.99
N SER A 163 -26.01 -8.17 -12.13
CA SER A 163 -25.27 -7.67 -13.29
C SER A 163 -24.98 -8.69 -14.39
N ASN A 164 -25.40 -9.94 -14.28
CA ASN A 164 -25.11 -11.03 -15.23
C ASN A 164 -23.62 -11.25 -15.56
N ILE A 165 -22.71 -10.89 -14.66
CA ILE A 165 -21.27 -10.98 -14.86
C ILE A 165 -20.74 -12.36 -14.39
N SER A 166 -19.88 -12.93 -15.24
CA SER A 166 -19.09 -14.17 -15.18
C SER A 166 -19.09 -15.02 -13.90
N THR A 167 -19.38 -16.29 -14.08
CA THR A 167 -19.52 -17.38 -13.10
C THR A 167 -18.32 -17.63 -12.16
N ASN A 168 -17.10 -17.17 -12.46
CA ASN A 168 -15.91 -17.45 -11.64
C ASN A 168 -15.84 -16.63 -10.36
N ASP A 169 -16.19 -15.36 -10.39
CA ASP A 169 -16.17 -14.48 -9.20
C ASP A 169 -17.31 -14.83 -8.23
N VAL A 170 -18.49 -15.20 -8.79
CA VAL A 170 -19.64 -15.67 -8.01
C VAL A 170 -19.30 -16.95 -7.25
N ASN A 171 -18.54 -17.87 -7.84
CA ASN A 171 -18.17 -19.13 -7.20
C ASN A 171 -17.19 -18.96 -6.04
N GLN A 172 -16.23 -18.02 -6.13
CA GLN A 172 -15.34 -17.71 -5.01
C GLN A 172 -16.11 -17.14 -3.80
N ILE A 173 -17.04 -16.22 -4.06
CA ILE A 173 -17.87 -15.59 -3.03
C ILE A 173 -18.82 -16.61 -2.39
N LYS A 174 -19.47 -17.48 -3.21
CA LYS A 174 -20.36 -18.55 -2.72
C LYS A 174 -19.64 -19.59 -1.86
N ALA A 175 -18.41 -19.98 -2.22
CA ALA A 175 -17.61 -20.90 -1.43
C ALA A 175 -17.26 -20.33 -0.06
N THR A 176 -17.00 -19.03 0.02
CA THR A 176 -16.65 -18.32 1.25
C THR A 176 -17.86 -18.11 2.17
N SER A 177 -19.03 -17.79 1.60
CA SER A 177 -20.28 -17.59 2.34
C SER A 177 -20.83 -18.89 2.94
N LYS A 178 -20.73 -20.03 2.21
CA LYS A 178 -21.21 -21.34 2.70
C LYS A 178 -20.42 -21.90 3.88
N LYS A 179 -19.12 -21.57 4.02
CA LYS A 179 -18.33 -21.99 5.17
C LYS A 179 -18.78 -21.34 6.48
N LYS A 180 -19.45 -20.19 6.44
CA LYS A 180 -19.86 -19.42 7.62
C LYS A 180 -21.11 -19.97 8.33
N ILE A 181 -22.05 -20.56 7.57
CA ILE A 181 -23.32 -21.08 8.14
C ILE A 181 -23.11 -22.26 9.10
N LYS A 182 -21.94 -22.91 9.08
CA LYS A 182 -21.58 -24.02 9.96
C LYS A 182 -21.11 -23.65 11.39
N TYR A 183 -20.92 -22.35 11.68
CA TYR A 183 -20.35 -21.91 12.97
C TYR A 183 -21.32 -21.03 13.79
N ILE A 184 -22.59 -20.90 13.37
CA ILE A 184 -23.60 -20.07 14.05
C ILE A 184 -24.75 -20.92 14.63
N ASP A 185 -24.77 -22.25 14.34
CA ASP A 185 -25.62 -23.23 15.02
C ASP A 185 -24.79 -23.97 16.09
#